data_6ff6a08d6ce3a6df89e8d36877b6d661
#
_entry.id   6ff6a08d6ce3a6df89e8d36877b6d661
#
_cell.length_a   1.000
_cell.length_b   1.000
_cell.length_c   1.000
_cell.angle_alpha   90.00
_cell.angle_beta   90.00
_cell.angle_gamma   90.00
#
_symmetry.space_group_name_H-M   'P 1'
#
loop_
_entity.id
_entity.type
_entity.pdbx_description
1 polymer ?
#
loop_
_entity_poly.entity_id
_entity_poly.type
_entity_poly.pdbx_seq_one_letter_code
_entity_poly.pdbx_strand_id
1 'polypeptide(L)'
;EETEAVITSVDLDYLAEEAPKAIAQSLEGVNRIAGIVRAMKEFSHPGGQEKQAVDLNHAIENTVTVCRNEWKYVAEMELDLDPTLPSVPCLVGEINQVFLNLIVNVAHAISEATGGGERGKGKIGITTRHDGDWVEVRISDTGTGIPEKYRSKIFTPFFTTKGVGKGTGQGLAISHSVVVGKHKGKLEFQTEVGKGT
;
A
#
# COMPACT_ATOMS: atom_id res chain seq x y z
N GLU A 1 -23.56 47.79 25.43
CA GLU A 1 -22.32 48.46 24.95
C GLU A 1 -21.09 47.53 25.12
N GLU A 2 -20.74 47.01 26.35
CA GLU A 2 -19.61 46.10 26.50
C GLU A 2 -19.83 44.75 25.81
N THR A 3 -21.03 44.21 25.88
CA THR A 3 -21.39 42.91 25.25
C THR A 3 -21.40 43.05 23.69
N GLU A 4 -21.87 44.18 23.17
CA GLU A 4 -21.84 44.43 21.73
C GLU A 4 -20.40 44.68 21.18
N ALA A 5 -19.55 45.31 21.99
CA ALA A 5 -18.14 45.49 21.63
C ALA A 5 -17.40 44.15 21.58
N VAL A 6 -17.70 43.21 22.48
CA VAL A 6 -17.14 41.84 22.45
C VAL A 6 -17.67 41.03 21.28
N ILE A 7 -18.95 41.11 20.96
CA ILE A 7 -19.56 40.45 19.80
C ILE A 7 -18.95 40.97 18.49
N THR A 8 -18.68 42.26 18.39
CA THR A 8 -18.07 42.89 17.19
C THR A 8 -16.55 42.57 17.09
N SER A 9 -15.88 42.31 18.23
CA SER A 9 -14.47 41.90 18.25
C SER A 9 -14.23 40.43 17.90
N VAL A 10 -15.26 39.62 18.06
CA VAL A 10 -15.25 38.20 17.69
C VAL A 10 -16.05 38.05 16.41
N ASP A 11 -15.39 37.73 15.32
CA ASP A 11 -16.04 37.44 14.04
C ASP A 11 -16.85 36.12 14.16
N LEU A 12 -18.12 36.29 14.65
CA LEU A 12 -19.02 35.17 14.91
C LEU A 12 -19.40 34.46 13.62
N ASP A 13 -19.50 35.19 12.52
CA ASP A 13 -19.81 34.60 11.21
C ASP A 13 -18.65 33.73 10.72
N TYR A 14 -17.42 34.21 10.89
CA TYR A 14 -16.22 33.41 10.63
C TYR A 14 -16.15 32.16 11.51
N LEU A 15 -16.40 32.28 12.80
CA LEU A 15 -16.39 31.15 13.71
C LEU A 15 -17.51 30.15 13.40
N ALA A 16 -18.70 30.63 13.03
CA ALA A 16 -19.81 29.77 12.65
C ALA A 16 -19.53 28.96 11.39
N GLU A 17 -18.73 29.52 10.47
CA GLU A 17 -18.31 28.82 9.25
C GLU A 17 -17.10 27.90 9.48
N GLU A 18 -16.09 28.36 10.21
CA GLU A 18 -14.83 27.62 10.36
C GLU A 18 -14.86 26.54 11.46
N ALA A 19 -15.63 26.73 12.53
CA ALA A 19 -15.69 25.72 13.58
C ALA A 19 -16.26 24.37 13.10
N PRO A 20 -17.34 24.29 12.31
CA PRO A 20 -17.79 23.03 11.72
C PRO A 20 -16.75 22.38 10.81
N LYS A 21 -16.03 23.17 10.01
CA LYS A 21 -14.95 22.67 9.13
C LYS A 21 -13.80 22.08 9.95
N ALA A 22 -13.35 22.79 11.00
CA ALA A 22 -12.29 22.31 11.88
C ALA A 22 -12.70 21.02 12.64
N ILE A 23 -13.96 20.93 13.08
CA ILE A 23 -14.50 19.71 13.69
C ILE A 23 -14.55 18.56 12.69
N ALA A 24 -15.03 18.80 11.47
CA ALA A 24 -15.08 17.78 10.42
C ALA A 24 -13.67 17.26 10.06
N GLN A 25 -12.69 18.16 9.90
CA GLN A 25 -11.29 17.80 9.68
C GLN A 25 -10.69 17.01 10.85
N SER A 26 -11.01 17.39 12.08
CA SER A 26 -10.56 16.67 13.29
C SER A 26 -11.16 15.26 13.35
N LEU A 27 -12.44 15.11 13.06
CA LEU A 27 -13.14 13.82 13.00
C LEU A 27 -12.55 12.93 11.88
N GLU A 28 -12.26 13.49 10.72
CA GLU A 28 -11.57 12.78 9.64
C GLU A 28 -10.19 12.29 10.09
N GLY A 29 -9.42 13.15 10.77
CA GLY A 29 -8.13 12.80 11.35
C GLY A 29 -8.21 11.65 12.37
N VAL A 30 -9.17 11.71 13.29
CA VAL A 30 -9.41 10.65 14.29
C VAL A 30 -9.84 9.34 13.62
N ASN A 31 -10.77 9.38 12.68
CA ASN A 31 -11.20 8.19 11.92
C ASN A 31 -10.05 7.56 11.15
N ARG A 32 -9.18 8.38 10.58
CA ARG A 32 -7.98 7.92 9.90
C ARG A 32 -7.00 7.23 10.86
N ILE A 33 -6.75 7.81 12.05
CA ILE A 33 -5.90 7.17 13.08
C ILE A 33 -6.51 5.84 13.52
N ALA A 34 -7.82 5.80 13.78
CA ALA A 34 -8.53 4.58 14.15
C ALA A 34 -8.41 3.50 13.06
N GLY A 35 -8.50 3.88 11.77
CA GLY A 35 -8.27 2.99 10.63
C GLY A 35 -6.86 2.42 10.61
N ILE A 36 -5.85 3.27 10.78
CA ILE A 36 -4.43 2.84 10.82
C ILE A 36 -4.19 1.88 12.00
N VAL A 37 -4.68 2.22 13.21
CA VAL A 37 -4.51 1.36 14.40
C VAL A 37 -5.18 0.00 14.21
N ARG A 38 -6.37 -0.04 13.60
CA ARG A 38 -7.08 -1.28 13.30
C ARG A 38 -6.30 -2.12 12.28
N ALA A 39 -5.87 -1.51 11.19
CA ALA A 39 -5.06 -2.17 10.17
C ALA A 39 -3.72 -2.69 10.74
N MET A 40 -3.04 -1.91 11.59
CA MET A 40 -1.83 -2.36 12.29
C MET A 40 -2.10 -3.53 13.25
N LYS A 41 -3.23 -3.52 13.95
CA LYS A 41 -3.61 -4.63 14.83
C LYS A 41 -3.85 -5.92 14.04
N GLU A 42 -4.57 -5.83 12.92
CA GLU A 42 -4.81 -6.96 12.02
C GLU A 42 -3.50 -7.44 11.37
N PHE A 43 -2.65 -6.49 10.97
CA PHE A 43 -1.33 -6.80 10.41
C PHE A 43 -0.38 -7.45 11.42
N SER A 44 -0.43 -7.02 12.69
CA SER A 44 0.43 -7.52 13.78
C SER A 44 -0.09 -8.78 14.45
N HIS A 45 -1.27 -9.29 14.04
CA HIS A 45 -1.74 -10.56 14.59
C HIS A 45 -0.71 -11.64 14.24
N PRO A 46 -0.10 -12.32 15.23
CA PRO A 46 0.76 -13.42 14.93
C PRO A 46 -0.14 -14.50 14.30
N GLY A 47 -0.15 -14.51 12.97
CA GLY A 47 -0.89 -15.51 12.21
C GLY A 47 -0.46 -16.86 12.73
N GLY A 48 -1.42 -17.69 13.14
CA GLY A 48 -1.16 -19.06 13.52
C GLY A 48 -0.40 -19.76 12.37
N GLN A 49 0.27 -20.87 12.67
CA GLN A 49 0.95 -21.69 11.65
C GLN A 49 -0.07 -22.35 10.67
N GLU A 50 -1.36 -22.13 10.87
CA GLU A 50 -2.43 -22.72 10.07
C GLU A 50 -3.00 -21.69 9.08
N LYS A 51 -3.27 -22.16 7.87
CA LYS A 51 -3.95 -21.36 6.85
C LYS A 51 -5.40 -21.12 7.25
N GLN A 52 -5.86 -19.90 7.12
CA GLN A 52 -7.23 -19.48 7.34
C GLN A 52 -7.84 -18.95 6.05
N ALA A 53 -9.17 -19.00 5.92
CA ALA A 53 -9.87 -18.37 4.82
C ALA A 53 -9.75 -16.84 4.94
N VAL A 54 -8.99 -16.22 4.03
CA VAL A 54 -8.65 -14.79 4.03
C VAL A 54 -9.37 -14.10 2.90
N ASP A 55 -10.03 -12.99 3.21
CA ASP A 55 -10.46 -12.00 2.22
C ASP A 55 -9.24 -11.19 1.77
N LEU A 56 -8.74 -11.49 0.56
CA LEU A 56 -7.56 -10.81 0.02
C LEU A 56 -7.82 -9.35 -0.33
N ASN A 57 -9.05 -8.97 -0.71
CA ASN A 57 -9.39 -7.57 -0.97
C ASN A 57 -9.23 -6.75 0.32
N HIS A 58 -9.79 -7.23 1.41
CA HIS A 58 -9.65 -6.58 2.72
C HIS A 58 -8.18 -6.51 3.18
N ALA A 59 -7.40 -7.58 2.97
CA ALA A 59 -5.98 -7.62 3.29
C ALA A 59 -5.17 -6.58 2.49
N ILE A 60 -5.50 -6.39 1.20
CA ILE A 60 -4.90 -5.38 0.32
C ILE A 60 -5.25 -3.98 0.82
N GLU A 61 -6.52 -3.67 1.06
CA GLU A 61 -6.97 -2.35 1.54
C GLU A 61 -6.30 -1.95 2.86
N ASN A 62 -6.21 -2.90 3.80
CA ASN A 62 -5.51 -2.70 5.06
C ASN A 62 -4.02 -2.41 4.85
N THR A 63 -3.36 -3.18 3.98
CA THR A 63 -1.93 -2.98 3.68
C THR A 63 -1.69 -1.63 3.01
N VAL A 64 -2.51 -1.25 2.03
CA VAL A 64 -2.46 0.07 1.37
C VAL A 64 -2.59 1.20 2.38
N THR A 65 -3.47 1.03 3.38
CA THR A 65 -3.67 2.00 4.45
C THR A 65 -2.45 2.09 5.37
N VAL A 66 -1.88 0.96 5.79
CA VAL A 66 -0.70 0.91 6.66
C VAL A 66 0.52 1.54 6.00
N CYS A 67 0.78 1.22 4.73
CA CYS A 67 1.94 1.74 4.02
C CYS A 67 1.68 3.08 3.28
N ARG A 68 0.59 3.78 3.61
CA ARG A 68 0.19 5.02 2.93
C ARG A 68 1.30 6.08 2.88
N ASN A 69 2.13 6.16 3.89
CA ASN A 69 3.22 7.14 3.95
C ASN A 69 4.33 6.86 2.92
N GLU A 70 4.47 5.62 2.45
CA GLU A 70 5.48 5.24 1.47
C GLU A 70 5.11 5.71 0.05
N TRP A 71 3.80 5.78 -0.27
CA TRP A 71 3.35 6.03 -1.63
C TRP A 71 2.60 7.36 -1.85
N LYS A 72 1.92 7.92 -0.84
CA LYS A 72 0.98 9.06 -1.01
C LYS A 72 1.57 10.33 -1.64
N TYR A 73 2.88 10.52 -1.51
CA TYR A 73 3.57 11.69 -2.05
C TYR A 73 4.09 11.45 -3.48
N VAL A 74 4.34 10.21 -3.86
CA VAL A 74 4.99 9.84 -5.11
C VAL A 74 4.05 9.20 -6.13
N ALA A 75 2.90 8.68 -5.68
CA ALA A 75 1.96 7.97 -6.55
C ALA A 75 0.50 8.26 -6.22
N GLU A 76 -0.37 7.96 -7.18
CA GLU A 76 -1.80 7.77 -7.03
C GLU A 76 -2.09 6.27 -6.96
N MET A 77 -3.01 5.87 -6.07
CA MET A 77 -3.41 4.48 -5.88
C MET A 77 -4.74 4.21 -6.58
N GLU A 78 -4.75 3.25 -7.47
CA GLU A 78 -5.94 2.78 -8.18
C GLU A 78 -6.23 1.33 -7.75
N LEU A 79 -7.41 1.08 -7.17
CA LEU A 79 -7.85 -0.25 -6.75
C LEU A 79 -9.01 -0.69 -7.64
N ASP A 80 -8.86 -1.84 -8.30
CA ASP A 80 -9.90 -2.51 -9.09
C ASP A 80 -10.04 -3.95 -8.57
N LEU A 81 -10.70 -4.05 -7.43
CA LEU A 81 -10.84 -5.29 -6.67
C LEU A 81 -12.16 -5.97 -7.03
N ASP A 82 -12.08 -7.25 -7.41
CA ASP A 82 -13.27 -8.05 -7.72
C ASP A 82 -14.10 -8.28 -6.44
N PRO A 83 -15.31 -7.72 -6.33
CA PRO A 83 -16.15 -7.86 -5.14
C PRO A 83 -16.64 -9.30 -4.91
N THR A 84 -16.51 -10.17 -5.90
CA THR A 84 -16.90 -11.58 -5.84
C THR A 84 -15.75 -12.53 -5.56
N LEU A 85 -14.57 -11.98 -5.25
CA LEU A 85 -13.37 -12.77 -5.00
C LEU A 85 -13.60 -13.76 -3.84
N PRO A 86 -13.39 -15.07 -4.02
CA PRO A 86 -13.52 -16.03 -2.94
C PRO A 86 -12.43 -15.86 -1.89
N SER A 87 -12.74 -16.19 -0.64
CA SER A 87 -11.71 -16.27 0.41
C SER A 87 -10.68 -17.36 0.08
N VAL A 88 -9.42 -17.05 0.31
CA VAL A 88 -8.29 -17.92 -0.04
C VAL A 88 -7.62 -18.46 1.23
N PRO A 89 -7.34 -19.77 1.33
CA PRO A 89 -6.63 -20.34 2.48
C PRO A 89 -5.19 -19.83 2.56
N CYS A 90 -4.91 -18.87 3.45
CA CYS A 90 -3.62 -18.20 3.57
C CYS A 90 -3.13 -18.11 5.02
N LEU A 91 -1.82 -17.95 5.16
CA LEU A 91 -1.16 -17.49 6.38
C LEU A 91 -1.25 -15.96 6.40
N VAL A 92 -2.22 -15.42 7.15
CA VAL A 92 -2.64 -13.98 7.10
C VAL A 92 -1.45 -13.02 7.21
N GLY A 93 -0.62 -13.17 8.24
CA GLY A 93 0.53 -12.27 8.46
C GLY A 93 1.56 -12.32 7.33
N GLU A 94 1.75 -13.49 6.73
CA GLU A 94 2.71 -13.68 5.65
C GLU A 94 2.21 -13.09 4.32
N ILE A 95 0.92 -13.23 4.02
CA ILE A 95 0.32 -12.61 2.83
C ILE A 95 0.31 -11.08 2.96
N ASN A 96 -0.01 -10.55 4.14
CA ASN A 96 0.09 -9.11 4.40
C ASN A 96 1.53 -8.60 4.19
N GLN A 97 2.54 -9.38 4.64
CA GLN A 97 3.95 -9.06 4.39
C GLN A 97 4.30 -9.07 2.90
N VAL A 98 3.73 -9.99 2.10
CA VAL A 98 3.90 -10.00 0.64
C VAL A 98 3.36 -8.70 0.04
N PHE A 99 2.12 -8.33 0.35
CA PHE A 99 1.52 -7.10 -0.17
C PHE A 99 2.32 -5.86 0.23
N LEU A 100 2.73 -5.77 1.50
CA LEU A 100 3.56 -4.67 1.98
C LEU A 100 4.87 -4.57 1.18
N ASN A 101 5.60 -5.67 1.04
CA ASN A 101 6.87 -5.69 0.32
C ASN A 101 6.71 -5.24 -1.13
N LEU A 102 5.65 -5.69 -1.82
CA LEU A 102 5.39 -5.34 -3.21
C LEU A 102 5.00 -3.85 -3.33
N ILE A 103 4.05 -3.36 -2.52
CA ILE A 103 3.59 -1.96 -2.56
C ILE A 103 4.73 -0.99 -2.23
N VAL A 104 5.55 -1.28 -1.24
CA VAL A 104 6.71 -0.44 -0.90
C VAL A 104 7.77 -0.47 -2.01
N ASN A 105 7.96 -1.62 -2.67
CA ASN A 105 8.91 -1.70 -3.78
C ASN A 105 8.47 -0.85 -4.99
N VAL A 106 7.19 -0.92 -5.39
CA VAL A 106 6.67 -0.12 -6.50
C VAL A 106 6.65 1.38 -6.16
N ALA A 107 6.32 1.75 -4.91
CA ALA A 107 6.40 3.14 -4.45
C ALA A 107 7.83 3.71 -4.57
N HIS A 108 8.83 2.92 -4.20
CA HIS A 108 10.24 3.30 -4.37
C HIS A 108 10.65 3.43 -5.84
N ALA A 109 10.21 2.51 -6.73
CA ALA A 109 10.49 2.58 -8.15
C ALA A 109 9.88 3.83 -8.79
N ILE A 110 8.66 4.21 -8.39
CA ILE A 110 8.02 5.44 -8.81
C ILE A 110 8.77 6.66 -8.25
N SER A 111 9.14 6.66 -6.97
CA SER A 111 9.90 7.75 -6.36
C SER A 111 11.20 8.02 -7.11
N GLU A 112 11.92 6.97 -7.53
CA GLU A 112 13.12 7.08 -8.35
C GLU A 112 12.80 7.66 -9.74
N ALA A 113 11.73 7.18 -10.40
CA ALA A 113 11.31 7.65 -11.71
C ALA A 113 10.84 9.11 -11.70
N THR A 114 10.19 9.56 -10.62
CA THR A 114 9.57 10.89 -10.52
C THR A 114 10.43 11.92 -9.76
N GLY A 115 11.60 11.51 -9.26
CA GLY A 115 12.43 12.41 -8.42
C GLY A 115 11.75 12.75 -7.10
N GLY A 116 11.15 11.75 -6.41
CA GLY A 116 10.42 11.97 -5.17
C GLY A 116 9.05 12.62 -5.35
N GLY A 117 8.52 12.66 -6.57
CA GLY A 117 7.24 13.30 -6.90
C GLY A 117 7.38 14.71 -7.48
N GLU A 118 8.60 15.26 -7.59
CA GLU A 118 8.84 16.60 -8.16
C GLU A 118 8.43 16.69 -9.64
N ARG A 119 8.51 15.58 -10.38
CA ARG A 119 8.08 15.47 -11.79
C ARG A 119 6.63 15.01 -11.95
N GLY A 120 5.83 15.13 -10.90
CA GLY A 120 4.46 14.64 -10.83
C GLY A 120 4.38 13.27 -10.18
N LYS A 121 3.16 12.83 -9.87
CA LYS A 121 2.92 11.52 -9.29
C LYS A 121 2.84 10.44 -10.37
N GLY A 122 3.42 9.28 -10.06
CA GLY A 122 3.15 8.08 -10.83
C GLY A 122 1.84 7.39 -10.39
N LYS A 123 1.64 6.17 -10.87
CA LYS A 123 0.46 5.36 -10.54
C LYS A 123 0.85 4.01 -9.99
N ILE A 124 0.10 3.54 -8.99
CA ILE A 124 0.11 2.17 -8.49
C ILE A 124 -1.27 1.61 -8.75
N GLY A 125 -1.37 0.58 -9.57
CA GLY A 125 -2.61 -0.15 -9.81
C GLY A 125 -2.59 -1.49 -9.07
N ILE A 126 -3.68 -1.81 -8.36
CA ILE A 126 -3.86 -3.14 -7.77
C ILE A 126 -5.19 -3.69 -8.26
N THR A 127 -5.14 -4.86 -8.89
CA THR A 127 -6.34 -5.56 -9.37
C THR A 127 -6.41 -6.95 -8.79
N THR A 128 -7.62 -7.41 -8.51
CA THR A 128 -7.89 -8.80 -8.13
C THR A 128 -8.86 -9.42 -9.11
N ARG A 129 -8.67 -10.69 -9.45
CA ARG A 129 -9.56 -11.44 -10.34
C ARG A 129 -9.63 -12.89 -9.88
N HIS A 130 -10.80 -13.49 -10.10
CA HIS A 130 -11.00 -14.92 -9.94
C HIS A 130 -10.92 -15.58 -11.32
N ASP A 131 -10.00 -16.51 -11.50
CA ASP A 131 -9.80 -17.24 -12.76
C ASP A 131 -9.76 -18.75 -12.50
N GLY A 132 -10.88 -19.40 -12.67
CA GLY A 132 -11.05 -20.84 -12.44
C GLY A 132 -10.71 -21.23 -11.00
N ASP A 133 -9.68 -22.03 -10.80
CA ASP A 133 -9.22 -22.45 -9.47
C ASP A 133 -8.18 -21.48 -8.85
N TRP A 134 -7.92 -20.36 -9.50
CA TRP A 134 -6.91 -19.39 -9.08
C TRP A 134 -7.52 -18.05 -8.72
N VAL A 135 -6.89 -17.41 -7.77
CA VAL A 135 -7.07 -15.98 -7.51
C VAL A 135 -5.81 -15.27 -7.98
N GLU A 136 -5.97 -14.32 -8.89
CA GLU A 136 -4.90 -13.43 -9.34
C GLU A 136 -4.95 -12.11 -8.56
N VAL A 137 -3.79 -11.69 -8.03
CA VAL A 137 -3.56 -10.34 -7.55
C VAL A 137 -2.45 -9.74 -8.40
N ARG A 138 -2.75 -8.66 -9.10
CA ARG A 138 -1.79 -7.92 -9.91
C ARG A 138 -1.50 -6.57 -9.28
N ILE A 139 -0.23 -6.26 -9.10
CA ILE A 139 0.25 -4.95 -8.64
C ILE A 139 1.10 -4.38 -9.75
N SER A 140 0.74 -3.21 -10.25
CA SER A 140 1.44 -2.53 -11.35
C SER A 140 1.88 -1.12 -10.93
N ASP A 141 2.94 -0.63 -11.56
CA ASP A 141 3.50 0.69 -11.31
C ASP A 141 3.95 1.39 -12.60
N THR A 142 4.16 2.70 -12.51
CA THR A 142 4.75 3.51 -13.57
C THR A 142 6.18 3.97 -13.20
N GLY A 143 6.90 3.11 -12.51
CA GLY A 143 8.25 3.40 -12.04
C GLY A 143 9.34 3.15 -13.08
N THR A 144 10.55 2.91 -12.60
CA THR A 144 11.74 2.73 -13.45
C THR A 144 11.77 1.40 -14.21
N GLY A 145 10.93 0.43 -13.82
CA GLY A 145 11.01 -0.94 -14.34
C GLY A 145 12.28 -1.66 -13.87
N ILE A 146 12.45 -2.92 -14.33
CA ILE A 146 13.56 -3.78 -13.91
C ILE A 146 14.49 -4.02 -15.10
N PRO A 147 15.75 -3.54 -15.06
CA PRO A 147 16.75 -3.80 -16.09
C PRO A 147 16.99 -5.29 -16.28
N GLU A 148 17.18 -5.72 -17.53
CA GLU A 148 17.31 -7.14 -17.91
C GLU A 148 18.38 -7.88 -17.09
N LYS A 149 19.53 -7.26 -16.88
CA LYS A 149 20.65 -7.83 -16.10
C LYS A 149 20.30 -8.20 -14.65
N TYR A 150 19.17 -7.71 -14.13
CA TYR A 150 18.73 -7.96 -12.74
C TYR A 150 17.56 -8.95 -12.67
N ARG A 151 16.82 -9.18 -13.77
CA ARG A 151 15.58 -9.97 -13.76
C ARG A 151 15.75 -11.37 -13.17
N SER A 152 16.85 -12.05 -13.45
CA SER A 152 17.14 -13.39 -12.91
C SER A 152 17.52 -13.39 -11.42
N LYS A 153 17.81 -12.23 -10.84
CA LYS A 153 18.35 -12.10 -9.47
C LYS A 153 17.37 -11.45 -8.48
N ILE A 154 16.25 -10.88 -8.96
CA ILE A 154 15.35 -10.09 -8.09
C ILE A 154 14.77 -10.89 -6.93
N PHE A 155 14.65 -12.21 -7.05
CA PHE A 155 14.16 -13.10 -5.98
C PHE A 155 15.30 -13.71 -5.15
N THR A 156 16.57 -13.38 -5.45
CA THR A 156 17.72 -13.85 -4.67
C THR A 156 17.77 -13.10 -3.34
N PRO A 157 17.89 -13.80 -2.19
CA PRO A 157 18.03 -13.13 -0.89
C PRO A 157 19.20 -12.14 -0.87
N PHE A 158 18.97 -10.99 -0.23
CA PHE A 158 19.93 -9.89 -0.07
C PHE A 158 20.30 -9.16 -1.38
N PHE A 159 19.71 -9.53 -2.51
CA PHE A 159 19.93 -8.78 -3.74
C PHE A 159 19.16 -7.46 -3.71
N THR A 160 19.88 -6.36 -3.90
CA THR A 160 19.31 -5.01 -3.97
C THR A 160 20.09 -4.14 -4.96
N THR A 161 19.40 -3.30 -5.69
CA THR A 161 19.98 -2.24 -6.53
C THR A 161 20.03 -0.89 -5.80
N LYS A 162 19.41 -0.81 -4.62
CA LYS A 162 19.36 0.41 -3.80
C LYS A 162 20.68 0.58 -3.04
N GLY A 163 21.07 1.83 -2.80
CA GLY A 163 22.29 2.17 -2.03
C GLY A 163 22.29 1.59 -0.62
N VAL A 164 23.46 1.55 0.00
CA VAL A 164 23.68 1.01 1.35
C VAL A 164 22.71 1.66 2.34
N GLY A 165 21.99 0.83 3.11
CA GLY A 165 21.01 1.28 4.10
C GLY A 165 19.61 1.61 3.55
N LYS A 166 19.41 1.62 2.21
CA LYS A 166 18.10 1.94 1.58
C LYS A 166 17.28 0.73 1.14
N GLY A 167 17.82 -0.46 1.26
CA GLY A 167 17.09 -1.69 0.91
C GLY A 167 17.76 -2.92 1.52
N THR A 168 16.98 -3.79 2.15
CA THR A 168 17.47 -5.03 2.76
C THR A 168 17.73 -6.14 1.74
N GLY A 169 17.19 -6.03 0.53
CA GLY A 169 17.24 -7.07 -0.49
C GLY A 169 16.47 -8.34 -0.11
N GLN A 170 15.62 -8.28 0.91
CA GLN A 170 14.88 -9.45 1.40
C GLN A 170 13.42 -9.49 0.95
N GLY A 171 12.80 -8.34 0.67
CA GLY A 171 11.36 -8.24 0.43
C GLY A 171 10.85 -9.17 -0.67
N LEU A 172 11.45 -9.15 -1.86
CA LEU A 172 11.04 -10.00 -2.98
C LEU A 172 11.36 -11.48 -2.76
N ALA A 173 12.50 -11.80 -2.10
CA ALA A 173 12.85 -13.17 -1.74
C ALA A 173 11.85 -13.76 -0.73
N ILE A 174 11.45 -12.98 0.29
CA ILE A 174 10.40 -13.37 1.24
C ILE A 174 9.08 -13.57 0.50
N SER A 175 8.68 -12.62 -0.35
CA SER A 175 7.43 -12.72 -1.12
C SER A 175 7.40 -13.99 -1.98
N HIS A 176 8.49 -14.32 -2.65
CA HIS A 176 8.61 -15.54 -3.44
C HIS A 176 8.52 -16.80 -2.55
N SER A 177 9.24 -16.84 -1.43
CA SER A 177 9.19 -17.95 -0.48
C SER A 177 7.79 -18.18 0.09
N VAL A 178 7.08 -17.10 0.40
CA VAL A 178 5.71 -17.16 0.92
C VAL A 178 4.75 -17.65 -0.16
N VAL A 179 4.70 -17.01 -1.31
CA VAL A 179 3.73 -17.34 -2.36
C VAL A 179 4.02 -18.72 -2.94
N VAL A 180 5.23 -18.98 -3.38
CA VAL A 180 5.58 -20.23 -4.08
C VAL A 180 5.84 -21.35 -3.09
N GLY A 181 6.65 -21.10 -2.05
CA GLY A 181 7.04 -22.12 -1.09
C GLY A 181 5.89 -22.58 -0.20
N LYS A 182 5.23 -21.65 0.48
CA LYS A 182 4.23 -21.96 1.52
C LYS A 182 2.81 -22.06 0.98
N HIS A 183 2.45 -21.23 -0.01
CA HIS A 183 1.09 -21.22 -0.55
C HIS A 183 0.92 -22.01 -1.84
N LYS A 184 2.02 -22.50 -2.46
CA LYS A 184 2.02 -23.25 -3.73
C LYS A 184 1.43 -22.44 -4.89
N GLY A 185 1.48 -21.11 -4.76
CA GLY A 185 1.07 -20.17 -5.80
C GLY A 185 2.19 -19.91 -6.82
N LYS A 186 1.97 -18.91 -7.65
CA LYS A 186 2.95 -18.40 -8.62
C LYS A 186 3.23 -16.93 -8.32
N LEU A 187 4.48 -16.51 -8.52
CA LEU A 187 4.88 -15.11 -8.46
C LEU A 187 5.67 -14.80 -9.73
N GLU A 188 5.07 -14.04 -10.59
CA GLU A 188 5.60 -13.68 -11.90
C GLU A 188 5.67 -12.15 -12.03
N PHE A 189 6.43 -11.64 -12.97
CA PHE A 189 6.49 -10.20 -13.25
C PHE A 189 6.62 -9.94 -14.74
N GLN A 190 6.07 -8.81 -15.17
CA GLN A 190 6.26 -8.22 -16.48
C GLN A 190 6.81 -6.82 -16.25
N THR A 191 7.86 -6.44 -16.99
CA THR A 191 8.52 -5.17 -16.76
C THR A 191 9.09 -4.59 -18.05
N GLU A 192 8.99 -3.28 -18.17
CA GLU A 192 9.62 -2.51 -19.25
C GLU A 192 10.37 -1.32 -18.64
N VAL A 193 11.66 -1.23 -18.93
CA VAL A 193 12.51 -0.16 -18.38
C VAL A 193 11.97 1.21 -18.78
N GLY A 194 11.76 2.07 -17.81
CA GLY A 194 11.20 3.40 -17.97
C GLY A 194 9.68 3.48 -18.08
N LYS A 195 8.98 2.35 -18.03
CA LYS A 195 7.50 2.31 -18.03
C LYS A 195 6.90 1.69 -16.76
N GLY A 196 7.68 0.84 -16.04
CA GLY A 196 7.27 0.20 -14.79
C GLY A 196 7.27 -1.32 -14.83
N THR A 197 6.58 -1.91 -13.86
CA THR A 197 6.45 -3.37 -13.64
C THR A 197 5.02 -3.75 -13.37
#